data_86a423ae5e31b498356ac0534ef8bf7d
#
_entry.id   86a423ae5e31b498356ac0534ef8bf7d
#
_cell.length_a   1.000
_cell.length_b   1.000
_cell.length_c   1.000
_cell.angle_alpha   90.00
_cell.angle_beta   90.00
_cell.angle_gamma   90.00
#
_symmetry.space_group_name_H-M   'P 1'
#
loop_
_entity.id
_entity.type
_entity.pdbx_description
1 polymer ?
#
loop_
_entity_poly.entity_id
_entity_poly.type
_entity_poly.pdbx_seq_one_letter_code
_entity_poly.pdbx_strand_id
1 'polypeptide(L)'
;IIYEYDRQWLDSVESADIIINMQAEKGEESNCPDIEKLYIKNANNIYVVDADNIADAKAILENPSNRIIGHGLKNIYKALKKCGIRIANIFFDIEIAEYLIDSNNTNFTLEYLNNKYGLENFESLEEIIGKGKKELKLIFADKERLSAYFINSLYSIEGCYQMMGPEIEKQELSFVFNEIEMKLVRVLSDMEQEGFLVDTALLRRLSLQYEKEIAELESSIYSLAGEPFNINSPKQLGVILFDKLALPVIKKTKTGYSTNIEVLEALQGKHEIIEHIMEYRQITKLKSTYIDGLLGITNDKTGRIHTTFNQTIASTGRLSSSDPNLQNIPVRTERGRALREVFISKEGYLLIDSDYSQIELRILAHLANDEIMLDSFRKYEDIHTRTASEVFNVPLDEVTPELRSAAKAVNFGIVYGISDFGLSNNLGISKNEAKKYIETYLDKYVNIKAFLSDVVTEVERTGYSTTIFGRRRYIPELKAKNMMVRNFGKRLAMNTPIQGTAADIIKLAMIKVYE
;
A
#
# COMPACT_ATOMS: atom_id res chain seq x y z
N ILE A 1 -24.27 28.15 16.31
CA ILE A 1 -24.41 28.08 17.80
C ILE A 1 -23.67 26.82 18.24
N ILE A 2 -22.79 26.90 19.21
CA ILE A 2 -22.07 25.77 19.80
C ILE A 2 -22.84 25.36 21.07
N TYR A 3 -23.21 24.10 21.12
CA TYR A 3 -23.87 23.51 22.29
C TYR A 3 -22.89 22.50 22.92
N GLU A 4 -22.56 22.73 24.21
CA GLU A 4 -22.04 21.65 25.04
C GLU A 4 -23.19 20.68 25.28
N TYR A 5 -23.03 19.42 24.91
CA TYR A 5 -23.92 18.28 25.05
C TYR A 5 -25.41 18.59 25.28
N ASP A 6 -26.27 18.36 24.29
CA ASP A 6 -27.74 18.41 24.41
C ASP A 6 -28.36 17.12 23.82
N ARG A 7 -28.81 16.22 24.68
CA ARG A 7 -29.42 14.96 24.31
C ARG A 7 -30.72 15.12 23.49
N GLN A 8 -31.51 16.16 23.82
CA GLN A 8 -32.82 16.35 23.13
C GLN A 8 -32.65 16.69 21.67
N TRP A 9 -31.56 17.36 21.31
CA TRP A 9 -31.27 17.63 19.90
C TRP A 9 -30.85 16.37 19.16
N LEU A 10 -30.02 15.52 19.77
CA LEU A 10 -29.56 14.27 19.15
C LEU A 10 -30.76 13.39 18.76
N ASP A 11 -31.83 13.41 19.54
CA ASP A 11 -33.08 12.67 19.30
C ASP A 11 -33.97 13.33 18.22
N SER A 12 -33.73 14.58 17.83
CA SER A 12 -34.57 15.37 16.91
C SER A 12 -34.12 15.38 15.45
N VAL A 13 -32.96 14.82 15.13
CA VAL A 13 -32.40 14.79 13.78
C VAL A 13 -33.03 13.65 12.98
N GLU A 14 -33.94 13.97 12.05
CA GLU A 14 -34.68 12.98 11.27
C GLU A 14 -33.89 12.45 10.07
N SER A 15 -33.27 13.31 9.27
CA SER A 15 -32.39 12.95 8.15
C SER A 15 -31.57 14.15 7.74
N ALA A 16 -30.26 14.00 7.66
CA ALA A 16 -29.38 15.14 7.35
C ALA A 16 -27.95 14.73 6.99
N ASP A 17 -27.24 15.69 6.42
CA ASP A 17 -25.80 15.67 6.35
C ASP A 17 -25.23 15.96 7.73
N ILE A 18 -24.51 14.99 8.27
CA ILE A 18 -23.87 15.07 9.56
C ILE A 18 -22.37 15.10 9.35
N ILE A 19 -21.74 16.21 9.67
CA ILE A 19 -20.30 16.37 9.60
C ILE A 19 -19.72 16.00 10.95
N ILE A 20 -18.72 15.13 10.96
CA ILE A 20 -18.08 14.69 12.20
C ILE A 20 -16.56 14.86 12.13
N ASN A 21 -15.99 15.18 13.28
CA ASN A 21 -14.57 15.05 13.54
C ASN A 21 -14.35 14.57 14.98
N MET A 22 -13.17 14.05 15.27
CA MET A 22 -12.87 13.39 16.52
C MET A 22 -11.55 13.90 17.11
N GLN A 23 -11.61 14.31 18.37
CA GLN A 23 -10.42 14.44 19.21
C GLN A 23 -10.16 13.10 19.87
N ALA A 24 -8.99 12.53 19.59
CA ALA A 24 -8.63 11.21 20.12
C ALA A 24 -7.12 11.09 20.32
N GLU A 25 -6.72 10.40 21.36
CA GLU A 25 -5.34 9.98 21.59
C GLU A 25 -5.06 8.64 20.90
N LYS A 26 -3.77 8.36 20.69
CA LYS A 26 -3.36 7.04 20.19
C LYS A 26 -3.67 6.00 21.25
N GLY A 27 -4.59 5.10 20.95
CA GLY A 27 -4.96 4.03 21.87
C GLY A 27 -3.82 3.03 22.10
N GLU A 28 -3.79 2.47 23.29
CA GLU A 28 -2.80 1.45 23.66
C GLU A 28 -3.07 0.09 22.99
N GLU A 29 -4.31 -0.17 22.62
CA GLU A 29 -4.74 -1.44 22.04
C GLU A 29 -5.08 -1.29 20.55
N SER A 30 -4.56 -2.21 19.74
CA SER A 30 -4.97 -2.48 18.34
C SER A 30 -4.94 -1.33 17.33
N ASN A 31 -4.02 -0.37 17.43
CA ASN A 31 -3.99 0.83 16.56
C ASN A 31 -5.35 1.56 16.47
N CYS A 32 -6.20 1.39 17.47
CA CYS A 32 -7.51 2.03 17.56
C CYS A 32 -7.40 3.29 18.43
N PRO A 33 -7.79 4.47 17.93
CA PRO A 33 -7.79 5.69 18.76
C PRO A 33 -8.76 5.59 19.93
N ASP A 34 -8.40 6.24 21.04
CA ASP A 34 -9.29 6.42 22.20
C ASP A 34 -9.93 7.80 22.11
N ILE A 35 -11.26 7.83 22.01
CA ILE A 35 -12.02 9.06 21.85
C ILE A 35 -11.98 9.87 23.15
N GLU A 36 -11.61 11.13 23.05
CA GLU A 36 -11.80 12.13 24.12
C GLU A 36 -13.06 12.94 23.88
N LYS A 37 -13.27 13.41 22.64
CA LYS A 37 -14.46 14.17 22.24
C LYS A 37 -14.84 13.84 20.79
N LEU A 38 -16.14 13.82 20.56
CA LEU A 38 -16.72 13.79 19.21
C LEU A 38 -17.38 15.13 18.91
N TYR A 39 -17.00 15.74 17.82
CA TYR A 39 -17.57 16.98 17.31
C TYR A 39 -18.53 16.65 16.18
N ILE A 40 -19.77 17.10 16.31
CA ILE A 40 -20.86 16.83 15.36
C ILE A 40 -21.44 18.16 14.89
N LYS A 41 -21.48 18.37 13.58
CA LYS A 41 -22.13 19.55 12.98
C LYS A 41 -23.32 19.10 12.15
N ASN A 42 -24.45 19.74 12.38
CA ASN A 42 -25.64 19.63 11.53
C ASN A 42 -26.17 21.03 11.23
N ALA A 43 -26.25 21.39 9.98
CA ALA A 43 -26.56 22.74 9.51
C ALA A 43 -25.68 23.79 10.26
N ASN A 44 -26.30 24.71 11.02
CA ASN A 44 -25.61 25.75 11.75
C ASN A 44 -25.29 25.41 13.21
N ASN A 45 -25.59 24.20 13.65
CA ASN A 45 -25.41 23.77 15.02
C ASN A 45 -24.21 22.84 15.15
N ILE A 46 -23.44 23.02 16.21
CA ILE A 46 -22.31 22.16 16.54
C ILE A 46 -22.53 21.61 17.96
N TYR A 47 -22.32 20.32 18.10
CA TYR A 47 -22.43 19.59 19.35
C TYR A 47 -21.11 18.93 19.67
N VAL A 48 -20.68 19.09 20.91
CA VAL A 48 -19.46 18.50 21.43
C VAL A 48 -19.83 17.43 22.44
N VAL A 49 -19.53 16.19 22.15
CA VAL A 49 -19.87 15.03 22.97
C VAL A 49 -18.59 14.47 23.59
N ASP A 50 -18.46 14.54 24.89
CA ASP A 50 -17.32 13.97 25.61
C ASP A 50 -17.39 12.43 25.64
N ALA A 51 -16.25 11.78 25.88
CA ALA A 51 -16.12 10.32 25.91
C ALA A 51 -17.16 9.64 26.83
N ASP A 52 -17.44 10.22 27.99
CA ASP A 52 -18.40 9.67 28.97
C ASP A 52 -19.84 9.62 28.45
N ASN A 53 -20.17 10.48 27.49
CA ASN A 53 -21.50 10.62 26.91
C ASN A 53 -21.57 10.12 25.46
N ILE A 54 -20.51 9.49 24.94
CA ILE A 54 -20.38 9.12 23.52
C ILE A 54 -21.52 8.19 23.07
N ALA A 55 -22.08 7.39 23.98
CA ALA A 55 -23.20 6.50 23.68
C ALA A 55 -24.46 7.25 23.21
N ASP A 56 -24.63 8.51 23.56
CA ASP A 56 -25.80 9.31 23.15
C ASP A 56 -25.74 9.71 21.66
N ALA A 57 -24.54 9.73 21.06
CA ALA A 57 -24.41 9.92 19.62
C ALA A 57 -24.89 8.71 18.77
N LYS A 58 -25.19 7.58 19.42
CA LYS A 58 -25.57 6.32 18.75
C LYS A 58 -26.80 6.48 17.88
N ALA A 59 -27.85 7.14 18.37
CA ALA A 59 -29.10 7.31 17.61
C ALA A 59 -28.88 8.04 16.27
N ILE A 60 -28.01 9.05 16.24
CA ILE A 60 -27.68 9.80 15.01
C ILE A 60 -26.78 8.97 14.10
N LEU A 61 -25.72 8.38 14.64
CA LEU A 61 -24.69 7.71 13.84
C LEU A 61 -25.15 6.36 13.27
N GLU A 62 -26.06 5.67 13.97
CA GLU A 62 -26.64 4.39 13.51
C GLU A 62 -27.93 4.57 12.67
N ASN A 63 -28.39 5.78 12.47
CA ASN A 63 -29.51 6.04 11.58
C ASN A 63 -29.07 5.98 10.11
N PRO A 64 -29.57 5.03 9.29
CA PRO A 64 -29.16 4.88 7.90
C PRO A 64 -29.56 6.05 6.98
N SER A 65 -30.54 6.88 7.42
CA SER A 65 -30.95 8.08 6.69
C SER A 65 -29.96 9.24 6.86
N ASN A 66 -29.12 9.23 7.88
CA ASN A 66 -28.08 10.23 8.08
C ASN A 66 -26.87 9.93 7.23
N ARG A 67 -26.39 10.92 6.49
CA ARG A 67 -25.18 10.85 5.68
C ARG A 67 -23.98 11.37 6.49
N ILE A 68 -23.09 10.49 6.88
CA ILE A 68 -21.92 10.86 7.71
C ILE A 68 -20.78 11.29 6.80
N ILE A 69 -20.33 12.53 7.00
CA ILE A 69 -19.27 13.21 6.27
C ILE A 69 -18.12 13.49 7.23
N GLY A 70 -16.88 13.25 6.82
CA GLY A 70 -15.74 13.47 7.70
C GLY A 70 -14.39 13.47 6.98
N HIS A 71 -13.34 13.50 7.77
CA HIS A 71 -11.95 13.40 7.35
C HIS A 71 -11.29 12.21 8.06
N GLY A 72 -10.79 11.24 7.30
CA GLY A 72 -10.20 10.02 7.88
C GLY A 72 -11.23 9.14 8.62
N LEU A 73 -12.42 8.97 8.04
CA LEU A 73 -13.56 8.26 8.64
C LEU A 73 -13.24 6.82 9.07
N LYS A 74 -12.24 6.18 8.49
CA LYS A 74 -11.79 4.86 8.92
C LYS A 74 -11.36 4.84 10.41
N ASN A 75 -10.58 5.82 10.84
CA ASN A 75 -10.13 5.92 12.23
C ASN A 75 -11.27 6.31 13.15
N ILE A 76 -12.15 7.23 12.74
CA ILE A 76 -13.33 7.61 13.50
C ILE A 76 -14.26 6.40 13.67
N TYR A 77 -14.50 5.63 12.62
CA TYR A 77 -15.33 4.43 12.68
C TYR A 77 -14.74 3.36 13.62
N LYS A 78 -13.43 3.12 13.59
CA LYS A 78 -12.75 2.21 14.52
C LYS A 78 -12.99 2.61 15.97
N ALA A 79 -12.76 3.88 16.27
CA ALA A 79 -12.89 4.41 17.62
C ALA A 79 -14.34 4.33 18.14
N LEU A 80 -15.31 4.71 17.31
CA LEU A 80 -16.74 4.62 17.65
C LEU A 80 -17.19 3.16 17.83
N LYS A 81 -16.71 2.24 16.99
CA LYS A 81 -17.01 0.80 17.11
C LYS A 81 -16.48 0.22 18.43
N LYS A 82 -15.32 0.67 18.92
CA LYS A 82 -14.79 0.31 20.24
C LYS A 82 -15.76 0.75 21.37
N CYS A 83 -16.47 1.87 21.17
CA CYS A 83 -17.51 2.36 22.07
C CYS A 83 -18.90 1.72 21.83
N GLY A 84 -19.02 0.72 20.96
CA GLY A 84 -20.29 0.04 20.68
C GLY A 84 -21.20 0.78 19.70
N ILE A 85 -20.66 1.72 18.91
CA ILE A 85 -21.41 2.52 17.92
C ILE A 85 -20.94 2.13 16.51
N ARG A 86 -21.88 1.79 15.63
CA ARG A 86 -21.62 1.48 14.22
C ARG A 86 -22.25 2.54 13.32
N ILE A 87 -21.41 3.36 12.66
CA ILE A 87 -21.95 4.33 11.69
C ILE A 87 -22.72 3.56 10.61
N ALA A 88 -24.00 3.86 10.46
CA ALA A 88 -24.85 3.16 9.49
C ALA A 88 -24.54 3.56 8.05
N ASN A 89 -24.29 4.83 7.78
CA ASN A 89 -24.04 5.38 6.45
C ASN A 89 -22.78 6.25 6.43
N ILE A 90 -21.63 5.63 6.17
CA ILE A 90 -20.36 6.34 5.90
C ILE A 90 -20.47 6.89 4.48
N PHE A 91 -20.79 8.18 4.36
CA PHE A 91 -21.19 8.74 3.07
C PHE A 91 -20.05 9.41 2.31
N PHE A 92 -19.25 10.24 2.98
CA PHE A 92 -18.21 11.00 2.29
C PHE A 92 -16.99 11.24 3.17
N ASP A 93 -15.84 10.74 2.74
CA ASP A 93 -14.54 11.03 3.35
C ASP A 93 -13.75 11.95 2.41
N ILE A 94 -13.42 13.16 2.90
CA ILE A 94 -12.72 14.16 2.07
C ILE A 94 -11.29 13.75 1.73
N GLU A 95 -10.63 12.92 2.54
CA GLU A 95 -9.31 12.37 2.22
C GLU A 95 -9.38 11.41 1.02
N ILE A 96 -10.36 10.51 1.03
CA ILE A 96 -10.60 9.57 -0.07
C ILE A 96 -11.04 10.30 -1.33
N ALA A 97 -11.90 11.31 -1.20
CA ALA A 97 -12.35 12.13 -2.32
C ALA A 97 -11.17 12.84 -2.99
N GLU A 98 -10.33 13.51 -2.20
CA GLU A 98 -9.13 14.20 -2.71
C GLU A 98 -8.17 13.24 -3.41
N TYR A 99 -7.93 12.06 -2.83
CA TYR A 99 -7.09 11.03 -3.44
C TYR A 99 -7.61 10.57 -4.82
N LEU A 100 -8.92 10.47 -5.00
CA LEU A 100 -9.49 10.10 -6.29
C LEU A 100 -9.46 11.26 -7.31
N ILE A 101 -9.69 12.50 -6.85
CA ILE A 101 -9.63 13.70 -7.68
C ILE A 101 -8.19 13.97 -8.16
N ASP A 102 -7.20 13.76 -7.30
CA ASP A 102 -5.78 13.93 -7.59
C ASP A 102 -4.94 12.80 -6.98
N SER A 103 -4.79 11.71 -7.72
CA SER A 103 -4.05 10.51 -7.29
C SER A 103 -2.54 10.73 -7.09
N ASN A 104 -2.00 11.88 -7.45
CA ASN A 104 -0.61 12.26 -7.21
C ASN A 104 -0.43 13.06 -5.91
N ASN A 105 -1.54 13.51 -5.31
CA ASN A 105 -1.48 14.17 -4.01
C ASN A 105 -1.08 13.17 -2.92
N THR A 106 -0.22 13.61 -2.02
CA THR A 106 0.26 12.86 -0.86
C THR A 106 0.01 13.61 0.45
N ASN A 107 -0.59 14.79 0.38
CA ASN A 107 -0.92 15.63 1.53
C ASN A 107 -2.43 15.84 1.60
N PHE A 108 -3.04 15.29 2.65
CA PHE A 108 -4.48 15.34 2.88
C PHE A 108 -4.84 16.11 4.15
N THR A 109 -3.90 16.91 4.69
CA THR A 109 -4.19 17.74 5.86
C THR A 109 -5.23 18.81 5.53
N LEU A 110 -6.01 19.20 6.54
CA LEU A 110 -7.05 20.22 6.34
C LEU A 110 -6.47 21.55 5.87
N GLU A 111 -5.29 21.93 6.36
CA GLU A 111 -4.57 23.14 5.94
C GLU A 111 -4.24 23.12 4.44
N TYR A 112 -3.77 21.96 3.95
CA TYR A 112 -3.50 21.79 2.52
C TYR A 112 -4.79 21.86 1.69
N LEU A 113 -5.83 21.16 2.14
CA LEU A 113 -7.13 21.13 1.45
C LEU A 113 -7.78 22.51 1.42
N ASN A 114 -7.74 23.25 2.54
CA ASN A 114 -8.24 24.62 2.60
C ASN A 114 -7.55 25.55 1.59
N ASN A 115 -6.21 25.48 1.53
CA ASN A 115 -5.45 26.26 0.55
C ASN A 115 -5.81 25.86 -0.89
N LYS A 116 -5.93 24.56 -1.17
CA LYS A 116 -6.24 24.04 -2.51
C LYS A 116 -7.63 24.49 -2.99
N TYR A 117 -8.62 24.47 -2.10
CA TYR A 117 -10.01 24.78 -2.43
C TYR A 117 -10.42 26.22 -2.12
N GLY A 118 -9.49 27.07 -1.66
CA GLY A 118 -9.75 28.48 -1.38
C GLY A 118 -10.66 28.69 -0.16
N LEU A 119 -10.63 27.78 0.80
CA LEU A 119 -11.35 27.89 2.06
C LEU A 119 -10.54 28.70 3.08
N GLU A 120 -11.21 29.17 4.15
CA GLU A 120 -10.56 29.92 5.21
C GLU A 120 -9.59 29.02 6.00
N ASN A 121 -8.37 29.51 6.21
CA ASN A 121 -7.37 28.82 7.02
C ASN A 121 -7.56 29.17 8.50
N PHE A 122 -7.23 28.23 9.36
CA PHE A 122 -7.21 28.38 10.81
C PHE A 122 -5.92 27.77 11.37
N GLU A 123 -5.67 27.97 12.66
CA GLU A 123 -4.48 27.46 13.32
C GLU A 123 -4.42 25.93 13.20
N SER A 124 -3.28 25.42 12.75
CA SER A 124 -3.09 23.98 12.53
C SER A 124 -2.89 23.20 13.83
N LEU A 125 -3.16 21.90 13.81
CA LEU A 125 -2.90 21.05 14.96
C LEU A 125 -1.40 21.04 15.34
N GLU A 126 -0.49 21.05 14.36
CA GLU A 126 0.95 21.17 14.60
C GLU A 126 1.36 22.45 15.33
N GLU A 127 0.69 23.57 15.08
CA GLU A 127 0.95 24.84 15.78
C GLU A 127 0.47 24.81 17.23
N ILE A 128 -0.54 23.97 17.53
CA ILE A 128 -1.10 23.83 18.88
C ILE A 128 -0.28 22.86 19.72
N ILE A 129 0.06 21.67 19.17
CA ILE A 129 0.70 20.59 19.94
C ILE A 129 2.21 20.45 19.66
N GLY A 130 2.74 21.13 18.63
CA GLY A 130 4.13 20.98 18.21
C GLY A 130 4.35 19.81 17.26
N LYS A 131 5.62 19.57 16.91
CA LYS A 131 6.01 18.58 15.90
C LYS A 131 7.12 17.64 16.36
N GLY A 132 7.01 16.37 15.99
CA GLY A 132 8.03 15.35 16.21
C GLY A 132 8.37 15.13 17.67
N LYS A 133 9.66 15.23 18.09
CA LYS A 133 10.06 14.98 19.48
C LYS A 133 9.51 16.00 20.51
N LYS A 134 8.96 17.11 20.04
CA LYS A 134 8.37 18.16 20.88
C LYS A 134 6.86 18.14 20.87
N GLU A 135 6.26 17.18 20.20
CA GLU A 135 4.82 17.00 20.10
C GLU A 135 4.24 16.66 21.49
N LEU A 136 3.27 17.45 21.89
CA LEU A 136 2.56 17.25 23.13
C LEU A 136 1.41 16.26 22.92
N LYS A 137 1.09 15.46 23.93
CA LYS A 137 -0.20 14.74 23.94
C LYS A 137 -1.33 15.76 24.01
N LEU A 138 -2.47 15.46 23.39
CA LEU A 138 -3.63 16.37 23.33
C LEU A 138 -4.09 16.81 24.71
N ILE A 139 -4.02 15.91 25.70
CA ILE A 139 -4.39 16.19 27.12
C ILE A 139 -3.56 17.34 27.73
N PHE A 140 -2.35 17.62 27.22
CA PHE A 140 -1.49 18.71 27.69
C PHE A 140 -1.56 19.97 26.82
N ALA A 141 -2.32 19.93 25.72
CA ALA A 141 -2.50 21.06 24.84
C ALA A 141 -3.45 22.10 25.44
N ASP A 142 -3.38 23.32 24.90
CA ASP A 142 -4.32 24.38 25.23
C ASP A 142 -5.74 23.99 24.80
N LYS A 143 -6.64 23.85 25.75
CA LYS A 143 -7.99 23.34 25.54
C LYS A 143 -8.86 24.24 24.66
N GLU A 144 -8.68 25.55 24.78
CA GLU A 144 -9.46 26.53 23.99
C GLU A 144 -9.02 26.51 22.53
N ARG A 145 -7.71 26.52 22.30
CA ARG A 145 -7.14 26.42 20.94
C ARG A 145 -7.49 25.07 20.28
N LEU A 146 -7.39 23.98 21.04
CA LEU A 146 -7.73 22.63 20.56
C LEU A 146 -9.21 22.52 20.20
N SER A 147 -10.10 23.04 21.05
CA SER A 147 -11.54 23.07 20.75
C SER A 147 -11.84 23.93 19.52
N ALA A 148 -11.21 25.11 19.39
CA ALA A 148 -11.34 25.96 18.21
C ALA A 148 -10.88 25.24 16.94
N TYR A 149 -9.77 24.49 17.00
CA TYR A 149 -9.30 23.67 15.88
C TYR A 149 -10.35 22.67 15.43
N PHE A 150 -10.90 21.86 16.32
CA PHE A 150 -11.89 20.83 15.96
C PHE A 150 -13.21 21.43 15.47
N ILE A 151 -13.63 22.56 16.01
CA ILE A 151 -14.83 23.28 15.54
C ILE A 151 -14.59 23.84 14.12
N ASN A 152 -13.47 24.50 13.88
CA ASN A 152 -13.13 25.04 12.56
C ASN A 152 -12.93 23.91 11.54
N SER A 153 -12.41 22.77 11.95
CA SER A 153 -12.26 21.60 11.09
C SER A 153 -13.59 21.09 10.51
N LEU A 154 -14.71 21.22 11.26
CA LEU A 154 -16.04 20.84 10.76
C LEU A 154 -16.49 21.72 9.58
N TYR A 155 -16.23 23.03 9.65
CA TYR A 155 -16.53 23.94 8.54
C TYR A 155 -15.63 23.67 7.34
N SER A 156 -14.36 23.35 7.58
CA SER A 156 -13.42 22.96 6.54
C SER A 156 -13.86 21.67 5.82
N ILE A 157 -14.26 20.65 6.58
CA ILE A 157 -14.76 19.38 6.03
C ILE A 157 -16.02 19.63 5.19
N GLU A 158 -16.96 20.45 5.70
CA GLU A 158 -18.17 20.82 4.94
C GLU A 158 -17.84 21.54 3.64
N GLY A 159 -16.96 22.55 3.69
CA GLY A 159 -16.52 23.30 2.52
C GLY A 159 -15.82 22.39 1.50
N CYS A 160 -14.93 21.50 1.94
CA CYS A 160 -14.30 20.51 1.07
C CYS A 160 -15.34 19.57 0.43
N TYR A 161 -16.30 19.07 1.19
CA TYR A 161 -17.38 18.24 0.67
C TYR A 161 -18.17 18.95 -0.43
N GLN A 162 -18.54 20.21 -0.22
CA GLN A 162 -19.28 21.02 -1.21
C GLN A 162 -18.49 21.23 -2.50
N MET A 163 -17.16 21.32 -2.42
CA MET A 163 -16.30 21.49 -3.60
C MET A 163 -15.97 20.16 -4.28
N MET A 164 -15.70 19.13 -3.51
CA MET A 164 -15.25 17.83 -4.03
C MET A 164 -16.41 16.96 -4.57
N GLY A 165 -17.61 17.06 -3.98
CA GLY A 165 -18.77 16.28 -4.43
C GLY A 165 -19.08 16.48 -5.91
N PRO A 166 -19.29 17.73 -6.39
CA PRO A 166 -19.47 18.01 -7.81
C PRO A 166 -18.27 17.61 -8.69
N GLU A 167 -17.03 17.67 -8.17
CA GLU A 167 -15.85 17.30 -8.95
C GLU A 167 -15.75 15.77 -9.12
N ILE A 168 -16.14 14.98 -8.11
CA ILE A 168 -16.28 13.51 -8.21
C ILE A 168 -17.28 13.13 -9.32
N GLU A 169 -18.42 13.81 -9.38
CA GLU A 169 -19.43 13.57 -10.43
C GLU A 169 -18.92 13.99 -11.82
N LYS A 170 -18.38 15.19 -11.94
CA LYS A 170 -17.83 15.73 -13.19
C LYS A 170 -16.70 14.88 -13.76
N GLN A 171 -15.88 14.29 -12.91
CA GLN A 171 -14.80 13.39 -13.31
C GLN A 171 -15.27 11.93 -13.49
N GLU A 172 -16.56 11.64 -13.36
CA GLU A 172 -17.14 10.29 -13.49
C GLU A 172 -16.55 9.27 -12.51
N LEU A 173 -16.15 9.73 -11.31
CA LEU A 173 -15.55 8.92 -10.26
C LEU A 173 -16.57 8.31 -9.28
N SER A 174 -17.86 8.62 -9.44
CA SER A 174 -18.92 8.26 -8.49
C SER A 174 -18.99 6.76 -8.18
N PHE A 175 -18.81 5.90 -9.19
CA PHE A 175 -18.78 4.45 -8.96
C PHE A 175 -17.61 4.02 -8.09
N VAL A 176 -16.39 4.47 -8.43
CA VAL A 176 -15.18 4.12 -7.67
C VAL A 176 -15.27 4.67 -6.24
N PHE A 177 -15.77 5.89 -6.09
CA PHE A 177 -15.94 6.52 -4.79
C PHE A 177 -16.97 5.79 -3.93
N ASN A 178 -18.22 5.65 -4.41
CA ASN A 178 -19.34 5.15 -3.61
C ASN A 178 -19.32 3.63 -3.46
N GLU A 179 -19.06 2.89 -4.56
CA GLU A 179 -19.20 1.43 -4.58
C GLU A 179 -17.92 0.69 -4.20
N ILE A 180 -16.75 1.35 -4.30
CA ILE A 180 -15.49 0.74 -3.95
C ILE A 180 -14.92 1.38 -2.67
N GLU A 181 -14.48 2.64 -2.72
CA GLU A 181 -13.64 3.20 -1.66
C GLU A 181 -14.43 3.44 -0.36
N MET A 182 -15.63 4.00 -0.44
CA MET A 182 -16.42 4.29 0.77
C MET A 182 -16.92 3.01 1.46
N LYS A 183 -17.32 1.98 0.69
CA LYS A 183 -17.69 0.67 1.27
C LYS A 183 -16.50 -0.03 1.91
N LEU A 184 -15.31 0.14 1.32
CA LEU A 184 -14.07 -0.46 1.81
C LEU A 184 -13.64 0.09 3.18
N VAL A 185 -14.03 1.30 3.54
CA VAL A 185 -13.72 1.92 4.84
C VAL A 185 -14.07 1.00 6.01
N ARG A 186 -15.26 0.38 5.98
CA ARG A 186 -15.70 -0.57 7.03
C ARG A 186 -14.88 -1.84 7.02
N VAL A 187 -14.67 -2.40 5.83
CA VAL A 187 -13.92 -3.65 5.65
C VAL A 187 -12.53 -3.50 6.26
N LEU A 188 -11.80 -2.45 5.87
CA LEU A 188 -10.46 -2.20 6.37
C LEU A 188 -10.44 -1.89 7.87
N SER A 189 -11.41 -1.13 8.36
CA SER A 189 -11.57 -0.88 9.80
C SER A 189 -11.66 -2.17 10.60
N ASP A 190 -12.51 -3.09 10.15
CA ASP A 190 -12.76 -4.35 10.84
C ASP A 190 -11.57 -5.30 10.73
N MET A 191 -10.90 -5.34 9.56
CA MET A 191 -9.65 -6.08 9.38
C MET A 191 -8.54 -5.56 10.31
N GLU A 192 -8.39 -4.25 10.43
CA GLU A 192 -7.39 -3.64 11.33
C GLU A 192 -7.69 -3.92 12.81
N GLN A 193 -8.96 -3.90 13.21
CA GLN A 193 -9.38 -4.21 14.59
C GLN A 193 -9.27 -5.70 14.91
N GLU A 194 -9.62 -6.58 13.97
CA GLU A 194 -9.45 -8.02 14.16
C GLU A 194 -7.97 -8.39 14.27
N GLY A 195 -7.12 -7.85 13.39
CA GLY A 195 -5.70 -8.17 13.35
C GLY A 195 -5.43 -9.65 13.06
N PHE A 196 -4.16 -10.05 13.17
CA PHE A 196 -3.70 -11.41 12.89
C PHE A 196 -3.16 -12.06 14.16
N LEU A 197 -3.69 -13.24 14.52
CA LEU A 197 -3.17 -14.03 15.64
C LEU A 197 -1.81 -14.62 15.27
N VAL A 198 -0.83 -14.54 16.19
CA VAL A 198 0.51 -15.06 15.98
C VAL A 198 0.94 -16.02 17.07
N ASP A 199 1.67 -17.08 16.67
CA ASP A 199 2.36 -17.99 17.59
C ASP A 199 3.61 -17.31 18.15
N THR A 200 3.47 -16.63 19.27
CA THR A 200 4.58 -15.96 19.96
C THR A 200 5.64 -16.94 20.49
N ALA A 201 5.27 -18.20 20.75
CA ALA A 201 6.24 -19.21 21.18
C ALA A 201 7.14 -19.63 20.00
N LEU A 202 6.56 -19.80 18.81
CA LEU A 202 7.33 -20.03 17.58
C LEU A 202 8.22 -18.83 17.24
N LEU A 203 7.70 -17.61 17.31
CA LEU A 203 8.50 -16.38 17.09
C LEU A 203 9.72 -16.32 18.02
N ARG A 204 9.54 -16.60 19.31
CA ARG A 204 10.65 -16.63 20.28
C ARG A 204 11.68 -17.70 19.97
N ARG A 205 11.24 -18.90 19.57
CA ARG A 205 12.15 -19.97 19.15
C ARG A 205 12.97 -19.56 17.92
N LEU A 206 12.32 -18.99 16.90
CA LEU A 206 12.99 -18.51 15.71
C LEU A 206 13.97 -17.37 16.04
N SER A 207 13.62 -16.46 16.96
CA SER A 207 14.52 -15.38 17.40
C SER A 207 15.80 -15.93 18.00
N LEU A 208 15.70 -16.90 18.91
CA LEU A 208 16.87 -17.55 19.54
C LEU A 208 17.70 -18.37 18.55
N GLN A 209 17.05 -19.07 17.65
CA GLN A 209 17.75 -19.82 16.59
C GLN A 209 18.54 -18.90 15.69
N TYR A 210 17.93 -17.82 15.20
CA TYR A 210 18.60 -16.88 14.29
C TYR A 210 19.68 -16.07 15.00
N GLU A 211 19.54 -15.78 16.28
CA GLU A 211 20.59 -15.16 17.08
C GLU A 211 21.86 -16.02 17.11
N LYS A 212 21.72 -17.34 17.28
CA LYS A 212 22.84 -18.29 17.24
C LYS A 212 23.45 -18.35 15.83
N GLU A 213 22.63 -18.49 14.78
CA GLU A 213 23.11 -18.53 13.39
C GLU A 213 23.86 -17.23 13.02
N ILE A 214 23.35 -16.07 13.44
CA ILE A 214 23.99 -14.76 13.24
C ILE A 214 25.37 -14.72 13.91
N ALA A 215 25.49 -15.19 15.16
CA ALA A 215 26.75 -15.21 15.89
C ALA A 215 27.79 -16.13 15.23
N GLU A 216 27.36 -17.29 14.72
CA GLU A 216 28.22 -18.22 13.98
C GLU A 216 28.73 -17.61 12.66
N LEU A 217 27.83 -16.95 11.89
CA LEU A 217 28.19 -16.25 10.66
C LEU A 217 29.10 -15.06 10.92
N GLU A 218 28.86 -14.29 11.96
CA GLU A 218 29.70 -13.15 12.37
C GLU A 218 31.13 -13.61 12.69
N SER A 219 31.27 -14.69 13.46
CA SER A 219 32.57 -15.30 13.76
C SER A 219 33.30 -15.76 12.49
N SER A 220 32.59 -16.41 11.56
CA SER A 220 33.14 -16.84 10.27
C SER A 220 33.58 -15.66 9.40
N ILE A 221 32.78 -14.61 9.31
CA ILE A 221 33.09 -13.39 8.57
C ILE A 221 34.35 -12.70 9.15
N TYR A 222 34.46 -12.59 10.48
CA TYR A 222 35.64 -11.99 11.12
C TYR A 222 36.89 -12.82 10.90
N SER A 223 36.77 -14.15 10.94
CA SER A 223 37.88 -15.04 10.63
C SER A 223 38.39 -14.86 9.20
N LEU A 224 37.47 -14.79 8.23
CA LEU A 224 37.80 -14.57 6.81
C LEU A 224 38.34 -13.15 6.54
N ALA A 225 37.82 -12.17 7.24
CA ALA A 225 38.31 -10.78 7.17
C ALA A 225 39.63 -10.57 7.89
N GLY A 226 39.97 -11.43 8.87
CA GLY A 226 41.17 -11.32 9.72
C GLY A 226 41.07 -10.25 10.82
N GLU A 227 39.90 -9.64 11.02
CA GLU A 227 39.59 -8.65 12.06
C GLU A 227 38.11 -8.46 12.28
N PRO A 228 37.68 -8.07 13.48
CA PRO A 228 36.29 -7.66 13.72
C PRO A 228 35.99 -6.29 13.08
N PHE A 229 34.78 -6.14 12.55
CA PHE A 229 34.31 -4.88 11.99
C PHE A 229 32.75 -4.85 12.00
N ASN A 230 32.13 -3.70 11.78
CA ASN A 230 30.67 -3.63 11.67
C ASN A 230 30.22 -4.08 10.27
N ILE A 231 29.72 -5.32 10.16
CA ILE A 231 29.25 -5.94 8.92
C ILE A 231 28.06 -5.16 8.31
N ASN A 232 27.26 -4.50 9.16
CA ASN A 232 26.12 -3.67 8.73
C ASN A 232 26.55 -2.26 8.28
N SER A 233 27.81 -1.87 8.44
CA SER A 233 28.34 -0.61 7.93
C SER A 233 28.83 -0.75 6.49
N PRO A 234 28.14 -0.17 5.48
CA PRO A 234 28.59 -0.24 4.08
C PRO A 234 30.02 0.28 3.89
N LYS A 235 30.44 1.27 4.70
CA LYS A 235 31.76 1.86 4.64
C LYS A 235 32.82 0.88 5.11
N GLN A 236 32.64 0.26 6.28
CA GLN A 236 33.61 -0.69 6.84
C GLN A 236 33.67 -1.96 5.98
N LEU A 237 32.52 -2.49 5.60
CA LEU A 237 32.44 -3.65 4.71
C LEU A 237 33.12 -3.37 3.36
N GLY A 238 32.94 -2.18 2.79
CA GLY A 238 33.60 -1.80 1.55
C GLY A 238 35.12 -1.81 1.67
N VAL A 239 35.72 -1.33 2.78
CA VAL A 239 37.13 -1.40 3.05
C VAL A 239 37.62 -2.86 3.13
N ILE A 240 36.89 -3.71 3.85
CA ILE A 240 37.25 -5.14 3.95
C ILE A 240 37.25 -5.81 2.58
N LEU A 241 36.14 -5.66 1.81
CA LEU A 241 36.00 -6.37 0.54
C LEU A 241 36.94 -5.87 -0.54
N PHE A 242 37.10 -4.55 -0.70
CA PHE A 242 37.79 -3.97 -1.85
C PHE A 242 39.21 -3.51 -1.59
N ASP A 243 39.52 -3.05 -0.37
CA ASP A 243 40.87 -2.59 -0.04
C ASP A 243 41.72 -3.72 0.59
N LYS A 244 41.13 -4.52 1.51
CA LYS A 244 41.88 -5.58 2.23
C LYS A 244 41.88 -6.91 1.46
N LEU A 245 40.71 -7.40 1.01
CA LEU A 245 40.61 -8.65 0.26
C LEU A 245 40.81 -8.46 -1.24
N ALA A 246 41.02 -7.22 -1.70
CA ALA A 246 41.27 -6.84 -3.09
C ALA A 246 40.28 -7.43 -4.11
N LEU A 247 39.00 -7.58 -3.73
CA LEU A 247 37.97 -8.05 -4.64
C LEU A 247 37.68 -7.00 -5.74
N PRO A 248 37.20 -7.42 -6.93
CA PRO A 248 36.94 -6.48 -8.00
C PRO A 248 35.84 -5.50 -7.65
N VAL A 249 36.08 -4.21 -7.86
CA VAL A 249 35.11 -3.13 -7.61
C VAL A 249 34.06 -3.11 -8.70
N ILE A 250 32.83 -3.52 -8.39
CA ILE A 250 31.72 -3.55 -9.35
C ILE A 250 31.08 -2.18 -9.51
N LYS A 251 30.83 -1.47 -8.38
CA LYS A 251 30.12 -0.19 -8.39
C LYS A 251 30.61 0.74 -7.27
N LYS A 252 30.73 2.03 -7.58
CA LYS A 252 30.99 3.09 -6.59
C LYS A 252 29.78 3.99 -6.42
N THR A 253 29.61 4.52 -5.21
CA THR A 253 28.64 5.57 -4.87
C THR A 253 29.37 6.90 -4.66
N LYS A 254 28.60 7.98 -4.46
CA LYS A 254 29.21 9.29 -4.11
C LYS A 254 29.99 9.26 -2.80
N THR A 255 29.72 8.31 -1.91
CA THR A 255 30.29 8.21 -0.56
C THR A 255 31.28 7.04 -0.38
N GLY A 256 31.58 6.29 -1.44
CA GLY A 256 32.52 5.15 -1.38
C GLY A 256 32.07 3.94 -2.21
N TYR A 257 32.51 2.76 -1.79
CA TYR A 257 32.15 1.50 -2.43
C TYR A 257 30.68 1.12 -2.20
N SER A 258 30.00 0.62 -3.22
CA SER A 258 28.70 0.00 -3.06
C SER A 258 28.85 -1.42 -2.55
N THR A 259 28.05 -1.77 -1.55
CA THR A 259 27.95 -3.15 -1.00
C THR A 259 26.51 -3.62 -1.01
N ASN A 260 25.68 -3.11 -1.96
CA ASN A 260 24.31 -3.55 -2.13
C ASN A 260 24.22 -4.99 -2.65
N ILE A 261 23.03 -5.55 -2.64
CA ILE A 261 22.81 -6.95 -3.01
C ILE A 261 23.32 -7.26 -4.43
N GLU A 262 23.09 -6.40 -5.41
CA GLU A 262 23.55 -6.56 -6.79
C GLU A 262 25.09 -6.70 -6.89
N VAL A 263 25.80 -5.93 -6.05
CA VAL A 263 27.28 -5.98 -6.00
C VAL A 263 27.74 -7.28 -5.36
N LEU A 264 27.09 -7.73 -4.29
CA LEU A 264 27.43 -8.99 -3.63
C LEU A 264 27.12 -10.19 -4.54
N GLU A 265 25.99 -10.20 -5.23
CA GLU A 265 25.64 -11.22 -6.22
C GLU A 265 26.68 -11.30 -7.36
N ALA A 266 27.16 -10.16 -7.86
CA ALA A 266 28.22 -10.11 -8.87
C ALA A 266 29.60 -10.60 -8.36
N LEU A 267 29.78 -10.65 -7.03
CA LEU A 267 31.00 -11.14 -6.37
C LEU A 267 30.89 -12.61 -5.92
N GLN A 268 29.73 -13.26 -6.07
CA GLN A 268 29.57 -14.66 -5.70
C GLN A 268 30.61 -15.57 -6.38
N GLY A 269 31.13 -16.53 -5.60
CA GLY A 269 32.18 -17.43 -6.06
C GLY A 269 33.57 -16.81 -6.18
N LYS A 270 33.74 -15.51 -5.85
CA LYS A 270 35.06 -14.86 -5.84
C LYS A 270 35.79 -15.00 -4.50
N HIS A 271 35.04 -15.09 -3.39
CA HIS A 271 35.58 -15.29 -2.06
C HIS A 271 34.44 -15.76 -1.13
N GLU A 272 34.70 -16.74 -0.28
CA GLU A 272 33.75 -17.36 0.64
C GLU A 272 33.06 -16.35 1.58
N ILE A 273 33.72 -15.25 1.93
CA ILE A 273 33.16 -14.18 2.76
C ILE A 273 31.86 -13.59 2.17
N ILE A 274 31.71 -13.63 0.84
CA ILE A 274 30.54 -13.04 0.14
C ILE A 274 29.27 -13.80 0.50
N GLU A 275 29.31 -15.13 0.42
CA GLU A 275 28.20 -16.01 0.75
C GLU A 275 27.78 -15.81 2.22
N HIS A 276 28.75 -15.78 3.13
CA HIS A 276 28.49 -15.52 4.56
C HIS A 276 27.88 -14.14 4.83
N ILE A 277 28.36 -13.08 4.15
CA ILE A 277 27.80 -11.74 4.29
C ILE A 277 26.36 -11.67 3.74
N MET A 278 26.10 -12.30 2.61
CA MET A 278 24.75 -12.34 2.04
C MET A 278 23.79 -13.07 2.99
N GLU A 279 24.18 -14.20 3.53
CA GLU A 279 23.40 -14.97 4.49
C GLU A 279 23.21 -14.20 5.80
N TYR A 280 24.26 -13.63 6.37
CA TYR A 280 24.22 -12.80 7.56
C TYR A 280 23.21 -11.64 7.42
N ARG A 281 23.25 -10.91 6.31
CA ARG A 281 22.32 -9.81 6.04
C ARG A 281 20.88 -10.29 5.90
N GLN A 282 20.67 -11.42 5.24
CA GLN A 282 19.34 -12.00 5.09
C GLN A 282 18.75 -12.39 6.45
N ILE A 283 19.49 -13.12 7.27
CA ILE A 283 19.02 -13.59 8.59
C ILE A 283 18.83 -12.41 9.54
N THR A 284 19.78 -11.46 9.58
CA THR A 284 19.68 -10.27 10.42
C THR A 284 18.44 -9.44 10.07
N LYS A 285 18.14 -9.28 8.79
CA LYS A 285 16.92 -8.59 8.36
C LYS A 285 15.66 -9.35 8.75
N LEU A 286 15.64 -10.68 8.56
CA LEU A 286 14.51 -11.51 8.99
C LEU A 286 14.28 -11.42 10.49
N LYS A 287 15.34 -11.55 11.29
CA LYS A 287 15.26 -11.46 12.74
C LYS A 287 14.78 -10.08 13.19
N SER A 288 15.48 -9.03 12.81
CA SER A 288 15.21 -7.67 13.32
C SER A 288 13.87 -7.11 12.84
N THR A 289 13.56 -7.26 11.54
CA THR A 289 12.38 -6.62 10.94
C THR A 289 11.09 -7.42 11.19
N TYR A 290 11.18 -8.75 11.03
CA TYR A 290 9.97 -9.58 11.08
C TYR A 290 9.80 -10.31 12.40
N ILE A 291 10.84 -10.94 12.96
CA ILE A 291 10.66 -11.75 14.17
C ILE A 291 10.59 -10.84 15.41
N ASP A 292 11.66 -10.10 15.68
CA ASP A 292 11.72 -9.21 16.86
C ASP A 292 10.76 -8.02 16.70
N GLY A 293 10.62 -7.52 15.46
CA GLY A 293 9.66 -6.48 15.13
C GLY A 293 8.22 -6.91 15.41
N LEU A 294 7.80 -8.11 14.98
CA LEU A 294 6.46 -8.63 15.23
C LEU A 294 6.24 -8.94 16.71
N LEU A 295 7.24 -9.52 17.40
CA LEU A 295 7.16 -9.75 18.85
C LEU A 295 6.95 -8.46 19.62
N GLY A 296 7.66 -7.37 19.24
CA GLY A 296 7.58 -6.08 19.92
C GLY A 296 6.25 -5.34 19.79
N ILE A 297 5.45 -5.69 18.78
CA ILE A 297 4.14 -5.06 18.50
C ILE A 297 2.96 -6.00 18.73
N THR A 298 3.22 -7.26 19.07
CA THR A 298 2.13 -8.18 19.40
C THR A 298 1.44 -7.72 20.67
N ASN A 299 0.12 -7.61 20.61
CA ASN A 299 -0.68 -7.27 21.78
C ASN A 299 -0.64 -8.41 22.80
N ASP A 300 -0.14 -8.16 23.99
CA ASP A 300 0.05 -9.18 25.04
C ASP A 300 -1.27 -9.81 25.52
N LYS A 301 -2.40 -9.10 25.43
CA LYS A 301 -3.71 -9.62 25.88
C LYS A 301 -4.36 -10.50 24.83
N THR A 302 -4.21 -10.17 23.54
CA THR A 302 -4.93 -10.84 22.44
C THR A 302 -4.04 -11.80 21.65
N GLY A 303 -2.71 -11.66 21.74
CA GLY A 303 -1.75 -12.39 20.90
C GLY A 303 -1.81 -11.98 19.43
N ARG A 304 -2.39 -10.81 19.11
CA ARG A 304 -2.61 -10.36 17.75
C ARG A 304 -1.72 -9.19 17.35
N ILE A 305 -1.46 -9.11 16.07
CA ILE A 305 -0.77 -8.00 15.42
C ILE A 305 -1.81 -7.22 14.63
N HIS A 306 -1.78 -5.90 14.74
CA HIS A 306 -2.69 -5.00 14.05
C HIS A 306 -1.88 -4.09 13.11
N THR A 307 -2.08 -4.26 11.80
CA THR A 307 -1.51 -3.38 10.77
C THR A 307 -2.46 -2.24 10.45
N THR A 308 -1.99 -1.23 9.77
CA THR A 308 -2.81 -0.19 9.15
C THR A 308 -2.86 -0.40 7.63
N PHE A 309 -4.05 -0.47 7.05
CA PHE A 309 -4.26 -0.54 5.60
C PHE A 309 -4.55 0.86 5.05
N ASN A 310 -3.69 1.36 4.18
CA ASN A 310 -3.83 2.70 3.60
C ASN A 310 -4.48 2.61 2.22
N GLN A 311 -5.53 3.42 2.00
CA GLN A 311 -6.25 3.52 0.73
C GLN A 311 -5.66 4.60 -0.19
N THR A 312 -4.96 5.60 0.37
CA THR A 312 -4.62 6.86 -0.29
C THR A 312 -3.14 7.01 -0.64
N ILE A 313 -2.30 5.97 -0.42
CA ILE A 313 -0.85 6.04 -0.67
C ILE A 313 -0.47 5.66 -2.10
N ALA A 314 -1.02 4.55 -2.61
CA ALA A 314 -0.63 4.05 -3.92
C ALA A 314 -1.47 4.68 -5.04
N SER A 315 -0.85 5.44 -5.93
CA SER A 315 -1.54 6.10 -7.05
C SER A 315 -2.21 5.13 -8.06
N THR A 316 -1.97 3.82 -7.92
CA THR A 316 -2.61 2.76 -8.71
C THR A 316 -3.91 2.23 -8.12
N GLY A 317 -4.35 2.71 -6.95
CA GLY A 317 -5.49 2.15 -6.24
C GLY A 317 -5.18 0.93 -5.36
N ARG A 318 -3.95 0.39 -5.38
CA ARG A 318 -3.58 -0.71 -4.47
C ARG A 318 -3.59 -0.25 -3.02
N LEU A 319 -3.96 -1.16 -2.12
CA LEU A 319 -3.76 -0.96 -0.69
C LEU A 319 -2.27 -1.07 -0.35
N SER A 320 -1.83 -0.32 0.63
CA SER A 320 -0.54 -0.56 1.29
C SER A 320 -0.75 -0.88 2.76
N SER A 321 0.21 -1.59 3.35
CA SER A 321 0.20 -1.97 4.76
C SER A 321 1.36 -1.30 5.47
N SER A 322 1.11 -0.71 6.64
CA SER A 322 2.12 -0.07 7.48
C SER A 322 1.89 -0.38 8.96
N ASP A 323 2.93 -0.27 9.74
CA ASP A 323 2.94 -0.39 11.20
C ASP A 323 2.28 -1.67 11.77
N PRO A 324 2.72 -2.87 11.34
CA PRO A 324 3.84 -3.25 10.46
C PRO A 324 3.43 -3.42 9.00
N ASN A 325 4.39 -3.37 8.06
CA ASN A 325 4.12 -3.74 6.68
C ASN A 325 4.11 -5.28 6.52
N LEU A 326 2.92 -5.86 6.51
CA LEU A 326 2.72 -7.30 6.36
C LEU A 326 2.82 -7.80 4.90
N GLN A 327 2.78 -6.89 3.92
CA GLN A 327 2.86 -7.24 2.49
C GLN A 327 4.28 -7.63 2.05
N ASN A 328 5.30 -7.30 2.84
CA ASN A 328 6.70 -7.55 2.51
C ASN A 328 7.28 -8.81 3.20
N ILE A 329 6.45 -9.64 3.82
CA ILE A 329 6.90 -10.90 4.44
C ILE A 329 7.42 -11.83 3.33
N PRO A 330 8.66 -12.33 3.43
CA PRO A 330 9.25 -13.17 2.38
C PRO A 330 8.48 -14.47 2.16
N VAL A 331 8.38 -14.90 0.89
CA VAL A 331 7.63 -16.11 0.48
C VAL A 331 8.53 -17.14 -0.20
N ARG A 332 9.60 -16.68 -0.86
CA ARG A 332 10.37 -17.51 -1.81
C ARG A 332 11.39 -18.40 -1.12
N THR A 333 11.93 -17.98 0.02
CA THR A 333 12.94 -18.72 0.76
C THR A 333 12.32 -19.66 1.78
N GLU A 334 13.01 -20.72 2.15
CA GLU A 334 12.60 -21.66 3.21
C GLU A 334 12.39 -20.93 4.55
N ARG A 335 13.33 -20.07 4.94
CA ARG A 335 13.22 -19.22 6.14
C ARG A 335 12.01 -18.26 6.08
N GLY A 336 11.70 -17.74 4.89
CA GLY A 336 10.50 -16.91 4.70
C GLY A 336 9.21 -17.70 4.87
N ARG A 337 9.16 -18.95 4.38
CA ARG A 337 8.01 -19.85 4.60
C ARG A 337 7.85 -20.21 6.06
N ALA A 338 8.93 -20.56 6.76
CA ALA A 338 8.91 -20.82 8.21
C ALA A 338 8.39 -19.61 9.02
N LEU A 339 8.74 -18.39 8.61
CA LEU A 339 8.19 -17.18 9.22
C LEU A 339 6.68 -17.04 9.01
N ARG A 340 6.13 -17.51 7.90
CA ARG A 340 4.68 -17.44 7.65
C ARG A 340 3.88 -18.41 8.54
N GLU A 341 4.49 -19.48 9.04
CA GLU A 341 3.86 -20.42 9.96
C GLU A 341 3.51 -19.79 11.32
N VAL A 342 4.08 -18.61 11.64
CA VAL A 342 3.74 -17.89 12.87
C VAL A 342 2.32 -17.30 12.84
N PHE A 343 1.74 -17.10 11.65
CA PHE A 343 0.37 -16.60 11.50
C PHE A 343 -0.61 -17.78 11.60
N ILE A 344 -1.38 -17.80 12.66
CA ILE A 344 -2.27 -18.90 13.00
C ILE A 344 -3.72 -18.47 13.07
N SER A 345 -4.64 -19.42 12.93
CA SER A 345 -6.05 -19.20 13.21
C SER A 345 -6.36 -19.33 14.71
N LYS A 346 -7.44 -18.68 15.15
CA LYS A 346 -8.03 -18.95 16.47
C LYS A 346 -8.52 -20.40 16.53
N GLU A 347 -8.52 -20.99 17.72
CA GLU A 347 -9.05 -22.33 17.94
C GLU A 347 -10.50 -22.47 17.42
N GLY A 348 -10.77 -23.52 16.66
CA GLY A 348 -12.07 -23.73 16.00
C GLY A 348 -12.27 -22.99 14.69
N TYR A 349 -11.26 -22.23 14.22
CA TYR A 349 -11.29 -21.50 12.95
C TYR A 349 -10.20 -21.99 11.99
N LEU A 350 -10.35 -21.66 10.72
CA LEU A 350 -9.36 -21.94 9.67
C LEU A 350 -8.94 -20.63 9.00
N LEU A 351 -7.68 -20.56 8.57
CA LEU A 351 -7.23 -19.56 7.62
C LEU A 351 -7.60 -20.05 6.21
N ILE A 352 -8.27 -19.20 5.44
CA ILE A 352 -8.60 -19.45 4.04
C ILE A 352 -7.75 -18.49 3.21
N ASP A 353 -6.95 -19.05 2.32
CA ASP A 353 -6.17 -18.29 1.32
C ASP A 353 -6.80 -18.49 -0.05
N SER A 354 -7.11 -17.39 -0.73
CA SER A 354 -7.66 -17.40 -2.08
C SER A 354 -7.04 -16.26 -2.89
N ASP A 355 -6.47 -16.59 -4.05
CA ASP A 355 -5.81 -15.63 -4.94
C ASP A 355 -6.37 -15.73 -6.36
N TYR A 356 -6.37 -14.61 -7.05
CA TYR A 356 -6.71 -14.55 -8.48
C TYR A 356 -5.54 -15.02 -9.34
N SER A 357 -5.73 -16.11 -10.06
CA SER A 357 -4.73 -16.61 -10.99
C SER A 357 -4.50 -15.61 -12.13
N GLN A 358 -3.32 -14.98 -12.15
CA GLN A 358 -2.82 -14.15 -13.26
C GLN A 358 -3.76 -13.00 -13.65
N ILE A 359 -4.36 -12.33 -12.67
CA ILE A 359 -5.39 -11.30 -12.86
C ILE A 359 -4.94 -10.21 -13.84
N GLU A 360 -3.70 -9.73 -13.76
CA GLU A 360 -3.20 -8.66 -14.61
C GLU A 360 -3.12 -9.07 -16.10
N LEU A 361 -2.73 -10.31 -16.39
CA LEU A 361 -2.73 -10.82 -17.77
C LEU A 361 -4.14 -11.05 -18.30
N ARG A 362 -5.08 -11.47 -17.46
CA ARG A 362 -6.50 -11.60 -17.84
C ARG A 362 -7.12 -10.24 -18.16
N ILE A 363 -6.80 -9.23 -17.36
CA ILE A 363 -7.23 -7.85 -17.60
C ILE A 363 -6.61 -7.31 -18.89
N LEU A 364 -5.30 -7.54 -19.11
CA LEU A 364 -4.63 -7.15 -20.36
C LEU A 364 -5.30 -7.80 -21.58
N ALA A 365 -5.54 -9.12 -21.54
CA ALA A 365 -6.22 -9.84 -22.61
C ALA A 365 -7.62 -9.27 -22.92
N HIS A 366 -8.36 -8.93 -21.87
CA HIS A 366 -9.70 -8.35 -21.97
C HIS A 366 -9.67 -6.94 -22.55
N LEU A 367 -8.82 -6.05 -22.02
CA LEU A 367 -8.71 -4.66 -22.45
C LEU A 367 -8.20 -4.55 -23.91
N ALA A 368 -7.24 -5.39 -24.27
CA ALA A 368 -6.71 -5.44 -25.63
C ALA A 368 -7.62 -6.20 -26.61
N ASN A 369 -8.63 -6.91 -26.11
CA ASN A 369 -9.45 -7.84 -26.89
C ASN A 369 -8.58 -8.79 -27.72
N ASP A 370 -7.53 -9.36 -27.12
CA ASP A 370 -6.59 -10.23 -27.79
C ASP A 370 -7.09 -11.67 -27.79
N GLU A 371 -7.58 -12.14 -28.94
CA GLU A 371 -8.22 -13.45 -29.07
C GLU A 371 -7.30 -14.62 -28.76
N ILE A 372 -6.00 -14.51 -29.03
CA ILE A 372 -5.04 -15.59 -28.73
C ILE A 372 -4.93 -15.78 -27.23
N MET A 373 -4.78 -14.69 -26.49
CA MET A 373 -4.66 -14.73 -25.04
C MET A 373 -5.99 -15.06 -24.36
N LEU A 374 -7.12 -14.52 -24.87
CA LEU A 374 -8.47 -14.84 -24.39
C LEU A 374 -8.81 -16.33 -24.57
N ASP A 375 -8.47 -16.92 -25.72
CA ASP A 375 -8.70 -18.33 -26.00
C ASP A 375 -7.89 -19.24 -25.07
N SER A 376 -6.63 -18.90 -24.80
CA SER A 376 -5.79 -19.62 -23.83
C SER A 376 -6.41 -19.61 -22.43
N PHE A 377 -6.94 -18.47 -21.97
CA PHE A 377 -7.62 -18.39 -20.68
C PHE A 377 -8.96 -19.15 -20.63
N ARG A 378 -9.74 -19.14 -21.73
CA ARG A 378 -10.99 -19.91 -21.84
C ARG A 378 -10.74 -21.42 -21.82
N LYS A 379 -9.62 -21.86 -22.36
CA LYS A 379 -9.19 -23.26 -22.38
C LYS A 379 -8.44 -23.70 -21.14
N TYR A 380 -8.25 -22.79 -20.16
CA TYR A 380 -7.45 -23.05 -18.95
C TYR A 380 -6.00 -23.48 -19.23
N GLU A 381 -5.44 -23.03 -20.37
CA GLU A 381 -4.03 -23.28 -20.71
C GLU A 381 -3.10 -22.47 -19.80
N ASP A 382 -1.89 -22.99 -19.56
CA ASP A 382 -0.83 -22.21 -18.89
C ASP A 382 -0.33 -21.12 -19.84
N ILE A 383 -0.73 -19.88 -19.55
CA ILE A 383 -0.40 -18.72 -20.41
C ILE A 383 1.10 -18.51 -20.59
N HIS A 384 1.93 -18.88 -19.60
CA HIS A 384 3.37 -18.73 -19.70
C HIS A 384 3.97 -19.80 -20.62
N THR A 385 3.45 -21.02 -20.58
CA THR A 385 3.81 -22.09 -21.53
C THR A 385 3.36 -21.74 -22.94
N ARG A 386 2.13 -21.22 -23.08
CA ARG A 386 1.63 -20.74 -24.37
C ARG A 386 2.50 -19.63 -24.93
N THR A 387 2.80 -18.61 -24.14
CA THR A 387 3.69 -17.51 -24.55
C THR A 387 5.08 -18.01 -24.92
N ALA A 388 5.63 -18.98 -24.17
CA ALA A 388 6.94 -19.56 -24.48
C ALA A 388 6.93 -20.24 -25.88
N SER A 389 5.91 -21.05 -26.15
CA SER A 389 5.72 -21.68 -27.46
C SER A 389 5.67 -20.65 -28.59
N GLU A 390 4.90 -19.57 -28.40
CA GLU A 390 4.69 -18.52 -29.40
C GLU A 390 5.93 -17.62 -29.62
N VAL A 391 6.60 -17.21 -28.51
CA VAL A 391 7.74 -16.27 -28.57
C VAL A 391 9.04 -16.98 -29.00
N PHE A 392 9.24 -18.21 -28.52
CA PHE A 392 10.46 -18.96 -28.85
C PHE A 392 10.29 -19.92 -30.04
N ASN A 393 9.07 -19.99 -30.60
CA ASN A 393 8.71 -20.82 -31.73
C ASN A 393 9.06 -22.31 -31.52
N VAL A 394 8.64 -22.85 -30.39
CA VAL A 394 8.77 -24.25 -30.00
C VAL A 394 7.39 -24.88 -29.79
N PRO A 395 7.18 -26.17 -30.09
CA PRO A 395 5.94 -26.87 -29.78
C PRO A 395 5.61 -26.78 -28.28
N LEU A 396 4.31 -26.78 -27.91
CA LEU A 396 3.86 -26.65 -26.53
C LEU A 396 4.43 -27.75 -25.62
N ASP A 397 4.56 -28.95 -26.10
CA ASP A 397 5.10 -30.13 -25.41
C ASP A 397 6.63 -30.13 -25.29
N GLU A 398 7.32 -29.26 -26.04
CA GLU A 398 8.77 -29.07 -25.95
C GLU A 398 9.16 -27.83 -25.12
N VAL A 399 8.21 -27.11 -24.53
CA VAL A 399 8.51 -25.95 -23.67
C VAL A 399 9.17 -26.41 -22.38
N THR A 400 10.45 -26.06 -22.21
CA THR A 400 11.20 -26.37 -20.99
C THR A 400 10.81 -25.43 -19.84
N PRO A 401 11.11 -25.78 -18.56
CA PRO A 401 10.91 -24.89 -17.42
C PRO A 401 11.63 -23.54 -17.56
N GLU A 402 12.80 -23.51 -18.18
CA GLU A 402 13.59 -22.30 -18.42
C GLU A 402 12.89 -21.38 -19.44
N LEU A 403 12.40 -21.94 -20.57
CA LEU A 403 11.64 -21.19 -21.57
C LEU A 403 10.34 -20.64 -20.98
N ARG A 404 9.64 -21.44 -20.18
CA ARG A 404 8.44 -21.01 -19.45
C ARG A 404 8.75 -19.88 -18.48
N SER A 405 9.88 -19.95 -17.77
CA SER A 405 10.32 -18.90 -16.83
C SER A 405 10.69 -17.62 -17.57
N ALA A 406 11.37 -17.72 -18.70
CA ALA A 406 11.68 -16.57 -19.57
C ALA A 406 10.40 -15.93 -20.12
N ALA A 407 9.45 -16.71 -20.61
CA ALA A 407 8.16 -16.21 -21.07
C ALA A 407 7.36 -15.54 -19.93
N LYS A 408 7.43 -16.07 -18.72
CA LYS A 408 6.83 -15.43 -17.53
C LYS A 408 7.43 -14.05 -17.29
N ALA A 409 8.75 -13.90 -17.39
CA ALA A 409 9.41 -12.61 -17.25
C ALA A 409 9.02 -11.63 -18.37
N VAL A 410 8.84 -12.11 -19.61
CA VAL A 410 8.34 -11.29 -20.72
C VAL A 410 6.90 -10.87 -20.48
N ASN A 411 5.99 -11.78 -20.13
CA ASN A 411 4.59 -11.48 -19.86
C ASN A 411 4.43 -10.39 -18.79
N PHE A 412 5.07 -10.56 -17.64
CA PHE A 412 5.05 -9.54 -16.59
C PHE A 412 5.77 -8.26 -17.02
N GLY A 413 6.88 -8.41 -17.74
CA GLY A 413 7.61 -7.28 -18.28
C GLY A 413 6.74 -6.39 -19.16
N ILE A 414 5.95 -6.96 -20.05
CA ILE A 414 5.03 -6.21 -20.94
C ILE A 414 3.96 -5.47 -20.12
N VAL A 415 3.35 -6.13 -19.13
CA VAL A 415 2.36 -5.49 -18.22
C VAL A 415 2.97 -4.27 -17.51
N TYR A 416 4.24 -4.35 -17.12
CA TYR A 416 4.94 -3.26 -16.42
C TYR A 416 5.69 -2.31 -17.35
N GLY A 417 5.59 -2.48 -18.66
CA GLY A 417 6.29 -1.66 -19.66
C GLY A 417 7.81 -1.79 -19.57
N ILE A 418 8.34 -3.01 -19.38
CA ILE A 418 9.77 -3.27 -19.23
C ILE A 418 10.56 -2.83 -20.46
N SER A 419 11.76 -2.28 -20.24
CA SER A 419 12.70 -2.01 -21.32
C SER A 419 13.53 -3.25 -21.67
N ASP A 420 14.13 -3.25 -22.87
CA ASP A 420 15.13 -4.23 -23.31
C ASP A 420 16.26 -4.43 -22.29
N PHE A 421 16.74 -3.33 -21.69
CA PHE A 421 17.73 -3.35 -20.61
C PHE A 421 17.21 -4.03 -19.33
N GLY A 422 15.98 -3.70 -18.92
CA GLY A 422 15.36 -4.33 -17.74
C GLY A 422 15.17 -5.83 -17.93
N LEU A 423 14.66 -6.25 -19.09
CA LEU A 423 14.46 -7.67 -19.40
C LEU A 423 15.80 -8.42 -19.52
N SER A 424 16.82 -7.81 -20.14
CA SER A 424 18.15 -8.43 -20.25
C SER A 424 18.76 -8.73 -18.87
N ASN A 425 18.63 -7.81 -17.92
CA ASN A 425 19.11 -8.03 -16.55
C ASN A 425 18.32 -9.12 -15.82
N ASN A 426 16.99 -9.16 -16.00
CA ASN A 426 16.14 -10.15 -15.34
C ASN A 426 16.41 -11.59 -15.83
N LEU A 427 16.75 -11.75 -17.10
CA LEU A 427 16.98 -13.06 -17.72
C LEU A 427 18.46 -13.43 -17.83
N GLY A 428 19.40 -12.52 -17.56
CA GLY A 428 20.83 -12.75 -17.76
C GLY A 428 21.21 -12.92 -19.24
N ILE A 429 20.46 -12.34 -20.17
CA ILE A 429 20.67 -12.41 -21.63
C ILE A 429 21.19 -11.09 -22.17
N SER A 430 21.64 -11.09 -23.43
CA SER A 430 22.04 -9.85 -24.09
C SER A 430 20.86 -8.89 -24.31
N LYS A 431 21.15 -7.59 -24.36
CA LYS A 431 20.13 -6.56 -24.64
C LYS A 431 19.44 -6.78 -26.00
N ASN A 432 20.18 -7.29 -27.00
CA ASN A 432 19.62 -7.56 -28.33
C ASN A 432 18.63 -8.74 -28.29
N GLU A 433 18.94 -9.79 -27.53
CA GLU A 433 18.01 -10.91 -27.34
C GLU A 433 16.76 -10.47 -26.58
N ALA A 434 16.91 -9.69 -25.50
CA ALA A 434 15.78 -9.14 -24.77
C ALA A 434 14.87 -8.28 -25.66
N LYS A 435 15.46 -7.44 -26.49
CA LYS A 435 14.73 -6.65 -27.49
C LYS A 435 13.97 -7.54 -28.47
N LYS A 436 14.62 -8.57 -29.01
CA LYS A 436 14.00 -9.53 -29.92
C LYS A 436 12.81 -10.24 -29.27
N TYR A 437 12.91 -10.63 -27.99
CA TYR A 437 11.80 -11.27 -27.27
C TYR A 437 10.60 -10.32 -27.13
N ILE A 438 10.83 -9.06 -26.77
CA ILE A 438 9.77 -8.05 -26.67
C ILE A 438 9.11 -7.82 -28.05
N GLU A 439 9.92 -7.66 -29.12
CA GLU A 439 9.41 -7.46 -30.47
C GLU A 439 8.59 -8.66 -30.95
N THR A 440 9.12 -9.88 -30.81
CA THR A 440 8.40 -11.11 -31.18
C THR A 440 7.08 -11.26 -30.41
N TYR A 441 7.07 -10.95 -29.11
CA TYR A 441 5.85 -10.95 -28.31
C TYR A 441 4.82 -9.97 -28.87
N LEU A 442 5.20 -8.71 -29.08
CA LEU A 442 4.32 -7.67 -29.59
C LEU A 442 3.86 -7.89 -31.03
N ASP A 443 4.64 -8.56 -31.84
CA ASP A 443 4.25 -8.93 -33.22
C ASP A 443 3.29 -10.13 -33.22
N LYS A 444 3.35 -10.99 -32.23
CA LYS A 444 2.42 -12.10 -32.05
C LYS A 444 1.09 -11.64 -31.45
N TYR A 445 1.15 -10.82 -30.41
CA TYR A 445 -0.02 -10.26 -29.73
C TYR A 445 -0.31 -8.83 -30.25
N VAL A 446 -0.75 -8.74 -31.50
CA VAL A 446 -0.90 -7.44 -32.20
C VAL A 446 -1.92 -6.52 -31.56
N ASN A 447 -2.98 -7.09 -30.96
CA ASN A 447 -4.00 -6.30 -30.26
C ASN A 447 -3.46 -5.72 -28.95
N ILE A 448 -2.59 -6.43 -28.25
CA ILE A 448 -1.88 -5.90 -27.06
C ILE A 448 -0.98 -4.74 -27.46
N LYS A 449 -0.21 -4.90 -28.58
CA LYS A 449 0.65 -3.82 -29.10
C LYS A 449 -0.16 -2.55 -29.41
N ALA A 450 -1.30 -2.71 -30.10
CA ALA A 450 -2.20 -1.61 -30.43
C ALA A 450 -2.76 -0.96 -29.16
N PHE A 451 -3.32 -1.75 -28.24
CA PHE A 451 -3.86 -1.26 -26.97
C PHE A 451 -2.85 -0.43 -26.16
N LEU A 452 -1.62 -0.94 -25.99
CA LEU A 452 -0.58 -0.22 -25.26
C LEU A 452 -0.20 1.11 -25.91
N SER A 453 -0.18 1.16 -27.27
CA SER A 453 0.06 2.39 -28.02
C SER A 453 -1.09 3.39 -27.87
N ASP A 454 -2.33 2.91 -27.96
CA ASP A 454 -3.54 3.73 -27.86
C ASP A 454 -3.68 4.35 -26.46
N VAL A 455 -3.40 3.57 -25.41
CA VAL A 455 -3.37 4.07 -24.02
C VAL A 455 -2.38 5.22 -23.87
N VAL A 456 -1.15 5.09 -24.42
CA VAL A 456 -0.15 6.17 -24.33
C VAL A 456 -0.65 7.41 -25.08
N THR A 457 -1.20 7.24 -26.28
CA THR A 457 -1.74 8.34 -27.09
C THR A 457 -2.88 9.06 -26.38
N GLU A 458 -3.78 8.30 -25.76
CA GLU A 458 -4.90 8.86 -25.01
C GLU A 458 -4.43 9.63 -23.77
N VAL A 459 -3.44 9.10 -23.05
CA VAL A 459 -2.87 9.82 -21.89
C VAL A 459 -2.08 11.07 -22.31
N GLU A 460 -1.41 11.08 -23.46
CA GLU A 460 -0.79 12.29 -24.01
C GLU A 460 -1.83 13.39 -24.30
N ARG A 461 -3.05 12.98 -24.71
CA ARG A 461 -4.18 13.88 -24.98
C ARG A 461 -4.88 14.38 -23.72
N THR A 462 -5.20 13.46 -22.78
CA THR A 462 -6.03 13.74 -21.60
C THR A 462 -5.22 14.16 -20.37
N GLY A 463 -3.98 13.68 -20.26
CA GLY A 463 -3.12 13.85 -19.10
C GLY A 463 -3.28 12.76 -18.02
N TYR A 464 -4.21 11.83 -18.19
CA TYR A 464 -4.46 10.75 -17.22
C TYR A 464 -4.77 9.43 -17.91
N SER A 465 -4.52 8.33 -17.19
CA SER A 465 -4.92 6.97 -17.53
C SER A 465 -6.07 6.51 -16.63
N THR A 466 -6.93 5.60 -17.13
CA THR A 466 -8.13 5.14 -16.39
C THR A 466 -8.17 3.62 -16.26
N THR A 467 -8.80 3.14 -15.17
CA THR A 467 -9.22 1.73 -15.03
C THR A 467 -10.55 1.48 -15.73
N ILE A 468 -10.96 0.21 -15.84
CA ILE A 468 -12.31 -0.16 -16.35
C ILE A 468 -13.43 0.50 -15.53
N PHE A 469 -13.20 0.73 -14.24
CA PHE A 469 -14.19 1.33 -13.33
C PHE A 469 -14.13 2.86 -13.27
N GLY A 470 -13.22 3.49 -14.05
CA GLY A 470 -13.12 4.94 -14.15
C GLY A 470 -12.13 5.59 -13.18
N ARG A 471 -11.40 4.83 -12.33
CA ARG A 471 -10.32 5.40 -11.50
C ARG A 471 -9.29 6.08 -12.38
N ARG A 472 -8.91 7.31 -12.03
CA ARG A 472 -7.94 8.11 -12.80
C ARG A 472 -6.58 8.16 -12.13
N ARG A 473 -5.53 8.14 -12.96
CA ARG A 473 -4.17 8.45 -12.55
C ARG A 473 -3.59 9.48 -13.49
N TYR A 474 -3.24 10.66 -12.97
CA TYR A 474 -2.59 11.71 -13.72
C TYR A 474 -1.11 11.39 -13.94
N ILE A 475 -0.61 11.64 -15.18
CA ILE A 475 0.75 11.26 -15.58
C ILE A 475 1.45 12.48 -16.21
N PRO A 476 1.84 13.46 -15.40
CA PRO A 476 2.51 14.68 -15.88
C PRO A 476 3.88 14.38 -16.51
N GLU A 477 4.49 13.26 -16.20
CA GLU A 477 5.79 12.80 -16.73
C GLU A 477 5.80 12.70 -18.26
N LEU A 478 4.67 12.42 -18.90
CA LEU A 478 4.57 12.36 -20.37
C LEU A 478 4.85 13.72 -21.04
N LYS A 479 4.61 14.83 -20.34
CA LYS A 479 4.90 16.19 -20.83
C LYS A 479 6.33 16.65 -20.55
N ALA A 480 7.15 15.82 -19.88
CA ALA A 480 8.51 16.17 -19.53
C ALA A 480 9.42 16.30 -20.78
N LYS A 481 10.31 17.29 -20.77
CA LYS A 481 11.34 17.47 -21.81
C LYS A 481 12.40 16.37 -21.76
N ASN A 482 12.68 15.85 -20.56
CA ASN A 482 13.63 14.77 -20.36
C ASN A 482 13.08 13.44 -20.87
N MET A 483 13.78 12.83 -21.82
CA MET A 483 13.39 11.56 -22.46
C MET A 483 13.24 10.41 -21.44
N MET A 484 14.10 10.34 -20.42
CA MET A 484 14.02 9.28 -19.40
C MET A 484 12.74 9.41 -18.57
N VAL A 485 12.39 10.64 -18.16
CA VAL A 485 11.17 10.92 -17.41
C VAL A 485 9.94 10.63 -18.29
N ARG A 486 9.95 11.04 -19.55
CA ARG A 486 8.86 10.76 -20.48
C ARG A 486 8.67 9.26 -20.72
N ASN A 487 9.76 8.50 -20.91
CA ASN A 487 9.69 7.03 -21.03
C ASN A 487 9.19 6.37 -19.74
N PHE A 488 9.51 6.92 -18.59
CA PHE A 488 8.90 6.50 -17.33
C PHE A 488 7.39 6.76 -17.33
N GLY A 489 6.95 7.96 -17.75
CA GLY A 489 5.53 8.27 -17.92
C GLY A 489 4.79 7.31 -18.86
N LYS A 490 5.40 6.89 -19.98
CA LYS A 490 4.81 5.88 -20.86
C LYS A 490 4.55 4.55 -20.15
N ARG A 491 5.50 4.09 -19.33
CA ARG A 491 5.33 2.87 -18.53
C ARG A 491 4.20 3.01 -17.52
N LEU A 492 4.09 4.17 -16.86
CA LEU A 492 2.98 4.44 -15.94
C LEU A 492 1.64 4.41 -16.67
N ALA A 493 1.57 5.00 -17.87
CA ALA A 493 0.35 5.03 -18.68
C ALA A 493 -0.13 3.61 -19.04
N MET A 494 0.78 2.77 -19.55
CA MET A 494 0.47 1.40 -19.94
C MET A 494 0.08 0.50 -18.76
N ASN A 495 0.74 0.68 -17.61
CA ASN A 495 0.52 -0.16 -16.44
C ASN A 495 -0.79 0.18 -15.69
N THR A 496 -1.18 1.46 -15.65
CA THR A 496 -2.31 1.94 -14.83
C THR A 496 -3.65 1.23 -15.13
N PRO A 497 -4.10 1.07 -16.39
CA PRO A 497 -5.38 0.40 -16.67
C PRO A 497 -5.40 -1.04 -16.17
N ILE A 498 -4.27 -1.72 -16.22
CA ILE A 498 -4.13 -3.13 -15.86
C ILE A 498 -4.07 -3.29 -14.34
N GLN A 499 -3.07 -2.67 -13.72
CA GLN A 499 -2.82 -2.79 -12.28
C GLN A 499 -3.92 -2.13 -11.45
N GLY A 500 -4.42 -0.97 -11.89
CA GLY A 500 -5.50 -0.26 -11.21
C GLY A 500 -6.82 -1.03 -11.28
N THR A 501 -7.16 -1.62 -12.43
CA THR A 501 -8.35 -2.48 -12.56
C THR A 501 -8.23 -3.73 -11.67
N ALA A 502 -7.04 -4.34 -11.58
CA ALA A 502 -6.81 -5.45 -10.66
C ALA A 502 -7.05 -5.03 -9.19
N ALA A 503 -6.58 -3.84 -8.81
CA ALA A 503 -6.82 -3.31 -7.46
C ALA A 503 -8.31 -3.06 -7.19
N ASP A 504 -9.05 -2.50 -8.15
CA ASP A 504 -10.49 -2.26 -8.04
C ASP A 504 -11.28 -3.58 -7.91
N ILE A 505 -10.93 -4.61 -8.69
CA ILE A 505 -11.55 -5.94 -8.61
C ILE A 505 -11.32 -6.59 -7.24
N ILE A 506 -10.09 -6.52 -6.71
CA ILE A 506 -9.78 -7.08 -5.39
C ILE A 506 -10.56 -6.35 -4.30
N LYS A 507 -10.65 -5.02 -4.35
CA LYS A 507 -11.45 -4.23 -3.40
C LYS A 507 -12.93 -4.61 -3.44
N LEU A 508 -13.51 -4.77 -4.63
CA LEU A 508 -14.88 -5.24 -4.79
C LEU A 508 -15.06 -6.67 -4.23
N ALA A 509 -14.08 -7.55 -4.42
CA ALA A 509 -14.12 -8.89 -3.84
C ALA A 509 -14.05 -8.84 -2.31
N MET A 510 -13.18 -7.99 -1.73
CA MET A 510 -13.10 -7.79 -0.28
C MET A 510 -14.44 -7.33 0.31
N ILE A 511 -15.11 -6.38 -0.35
CA ILE A 511 -16.44 -5.92 0.06
C ILE A 511 -17.45 -7.07 0.03
N LYS A 512 -17.51 -7.84 -1.06
CA LYS A 512 -18.44 -8.98 -1.20
C LYS A 512 -18.17 -10.12 -0.22
N VAL A 513 -16.92 -10.35 0.15
CA VAL A 513 -16.57 -11.38 1.16
C VAL A 513 -16.96 -10.92 2.57
N TYR A 514 -16.92 -9.61 2.79
CA TYR A 514 -17.31 -9.01 4.07
C TYR A 514 -18.84 -8.98 4.28
N GLU A 515 -19.64 -8.75 3.25
CA GLU A 515 -21.12 -8.81 3.25
C GLU A 515 -21.63 -10.25 3.44
#